data_c5607bc03f88fa7f94971efcada0ea36
#
_entry.id   c5607bc03f88fa7f94971efcada0ea36
#
_cell.length_a   1.000
_cell.length_b   1.000
_cell.length_c   1.000
_cell.angle_alpha   90.00
_cell.angle_beta   90.00
_cell.angle_gamma   90.00
#
_symmetry.space_group_name_H-M   'P 1'
#
loop_
_entity.id
_entity.type
_entity.pdbx_description
1 polymer ?
#
loop_
_entity_poly.entity_id
_entity_poly.type
_entity_poly.pdbx_seq_one_letter_code
_entity_poly.pdbx_strand_id
1 'polypeptide(L)'
;IHIFNTQRGTRDFLLDAQLTKVLKEVMLNAKLQQTGVLTKEETLPESDNEMVVTINETKTSVASGVVMLISLLYVIMNASVIASDWINFKKSHVLKRSVVSPRSNLEITLSFLLAYFIFMFIVNMIMMAAMFFTGLVPEMNWGVFTGLLAVTIIYSLCLNLFFFRIFKSPGHATTFGVLFVMLMAGIGMPAAFGDFGGSWLRLVAYISPIYWLYKSIDLQTIFPSVWVILAMAGVYLTAGSYRLEQYVQNK
;
A
#
# COMPACT_ATOMS: atom_id res chain seq x y z
N ILE A 1 23.20 33.39 -9.27
CA ILE A 1 21.90 33.25 -8.63
C ILE A 1 22.04 32.09 -7.65
N HIS A 2 22.10 32.41 -6.33
CA HIS A 2 22.11 31.38 -5.29
C HIS A 2 20.66 31.00 -4.97
N ILE A 3 20.22 29.81 -5.38
CA ILE A 3 18.93 29.29 -5.00
C ILE A 3 19.16 28.46 -3.73
N PHE A 4 18.72 28.98 -2.58
CA PHE A 4 18.73 28.22 -1.33
C PHE A 4 17.55 27.26 -1.33
N ASN A 5 17.84 25.97 -1.44
CA ASN A 5 16.85 24.92 -1.40
C ASN A 5 16.89 24.23 -0.02
N THR A 6 15.84 24.43 0.77
CA THR A 6 15.76 23.88 2.13
C THR A 6 15.03 22.53 2.23
N GLN A 7 14.44 22.05 1.16
CA GLN A 7 13.76 20.75 1.13
C GLN A 7 13.94 20.08 -0.23
N ARG A 8 14.77 19.05 -0.31
CA ARG A 8 14.91 18.19 -1.50
C ARG A 8 13.69 17.29 -1.64
N GLY A 9 12.69 17.74 -2.38
CA GLY A 9 11.54 16.94 -2.80
C GLY A 9 11.61 16.62 -4.28
N THR A 10 10.75 15.74 -4.76
CA THR A 10 10.59 15.38 -6.18
C THR A 10 10.31 16.60 -7.08
N ARG A 11 9.74 17.67 -6.51
CA ARG A 11 9.57 18.99 -7.17
C ARG A 11 10.90 19.60 -7.59
N ASP A 12 11.93 19.47 -6.76
CA ASP A 12 13.24 20.06 -7.03
C ASP A 12 13.96 19.35 -8.16
N PHE A 13 13.81 18.03 -8.28
CA PHE A 13 14.37 17.27 -9.39
C PHE A 13 13.73 17.65 -10.73
N LEU A 14 12.40 17.87 -10.77
CA LEU A 14 11.70 18.33 -11.97
C LEU A 14 12.04 19.78 -12.31
N LEU A 15 12.14 20.67 -11.31
CA LEU A 15 12.59 22.05 -11.48
C LEU A 15 14.03 22.12 -11.96
N ASP A 16 14.93 21.32 -11.40
CA ASP A 16 16.34 21.22 -11.83
C ASP A 16 16.44 20.70 -13.27
N ALA A 17 15.65 19.69 -13.63
CA ALA A 17 15.62 19.17 -15.00
C ALA A 17 15.08 20.21 -15.99
N GLN A 18 14.04 20.96 -15.63
CA GLN A 18 13.49 22.03 -16.48
C GLN A 18 14.43 23.24 -16.57
N LEU A 19 15.00 23.69 -15.44
CA LEU A 19 16.01 24.74 -15.41
C LEU A 19 17.24 24.38 -16.24
N THR A 20 17.69 23.13 -16.15
CA THR A 20 18.82 22.64 -16.95
C THR A 20 18.49 22.63 -18.44
N LYS A 21 17.25 22.29 -18.82
CA LYS A 21 16.80 22.31 -20.21
C LYS A 21 16.75 23.74 -20.75
N VAL A 22 16.12 24.66 -20.02
CA VAL A 22 16.04 26.09 -20.39
C VAL A 22 17.42 26.73 -20.46
N LEU A 23 18.30 26.44 -19.47
CA LEU A 23 19.69 26.92 -19.48
C LEU A 23 20.48 26.41 -20.70
N LYS A 24 20.29 25.13 -21.08
CA LYS A 24 20.92 24.55 -22.27
C LYS A 24 20.42 25.22 -23.55
N GLU A 25 19.13 25.51 -23.68
CA GLU A 25 18.56 26.22 -24.84
C GLU A 25 19.07 27.65 -24.91
N VAL A 26 19.11 28.37 -23.79
CA VAL A 26 19.66 29.73 -23.75
C VAL A 26 21.16 29.76 -24.11
N MET A 27 21.94 28.80 -23.55
CA MET A 27 23.36 28.65 -23.87
C MET A 27 23.58 28.27 -25.33
N LEU A 28 22.76 27.41 -25.91
CA LEU A 28 22.84 27.01 -27.31
C LEU A 28 22.55 28.19 -28.21
N ASN A 29 21.48 28.95 -27.95
CA ASN A 29 21.15 30.16 -28.70
C ASN A 29 22.24 31.22 -28.60
N ALA A 30 22.78 31.48 -27.42
CA ALA A 30 23.89 32.40 -27.23
C ALA A 30 25.14 31.94 -27.99
N LYS A 31 25.43 30.66 -28.05
CA LYS A 31 26.59 30.10 -28.76
C LYS A 31 26.38 30.15 -30.28
N LEU A 32 25.16 29.91 -30.76
CA LEU A 32 24.82 30.00 -32.17
C LEU A 32 24.87 31.48 -32.70
N GLN A 33 24.46 32.44 -31.86
CA GLN A 33 24.63 33.86 -32.14
C GLN A 33 26.10 34.26 -32.15
N GLN A 34 26.93 33.71 -31.25
CA GLN A 34 28.36 34.01 -31.15
C GLN A 34 29.15 33.42 -32.33
N THR A 35 28.70 32.30 -32.92
CA THR A 35 29.30 31.66 -34.10
C THR A 35 28.81 32.23 -35.42
N GLY A 36 27.92 33.21 -35.42
CA GLY A 36 27.42 33.86 -36.63
C GLY A 36 26.47 32.98 -37.46
N VAL A 37 26.00 31.89 -36.94
CA VAL A 37 25.07 30.97 -37.64
C VAL A 37 23.63 31.50 -37.57
N LEU A 38 23.31 32.31 -36.54
CA LEU A 38 22.01 33.00 -36.42
C LEU A 38 22.22 34.52 -36.38
N THR A 39 21.49 35.26 -37.20
CA THR A 39 21.41 36.72 -37.12
C THR A 39 20.61 37.10 -35.85
N LYS A 40 20.89 38.30 -35.32
CA LYS A 40 20.36 38.80 -34.04
C LYS A 40 18.82 38.85 -33.94
N GLU A 41 18.12 38.67 -35.08
CA GLU A 41 16.65 38.68 -35.21
C GLU A 41 16.03 37.29 -35.43
N GLU A 42 16.84 36.28 -35.76
CA GLU A 42 16.34 34.88 -35.87
C GLU A 42 16.49 34.15 -34.52
N THR A 43 15.44 34.22 -33.73
CA THR A 43 15.24 33.23 -32.65
C THR A 43 14.79 31.91 -33.27
N LEU A 44 15.33 30.80 -32.81
CA LEU A 44 14.75 29.48 -33.14
C LEU A 44 13.23 29.56 -32.96
N PRO A 45 12.45 29.03 -33.91
CA PRO A 45 11.00 29.05 -33.77
C PRO A 45 10.67 28.48 -32.39
N GLU A 46 9.99 29.32 -31.63
CA GLU A 46 9.43 28.91 -30.33
C GLU A 46 8.65 27.64 -30.61
N SER A 47 9.16 26.53 -30.10
CA SER A 47 8.48 25.25 -30.23
C SER A 47 7.09 25.47 -29.64
N ASP A 48 6.06 25.46 -30.49
CA ASP A 48 4.64 25.59 -30.14
C ASP A 48 4.14 24.47 -29.24
N ASN A 49 5.05 23.75 -28.63
CA ASN A 49 4.81 22.96 -27.47
C ASN A 49 4.76 23.93 -26.25
N GLU A 50 3.68 24.69 -26.13
CA GLU A 50 3.15 24.97 -24.80
C GLU A 50 3.02 23.64 -24.11
N MET A 51 4.13 23.22 -23.46
CA MET A 51 4.08 22.15 -22.50
C MET A 51 3.28 22.74 -21.32
N VAL A 52 1.95 22.71 -21.45
CA VAL A 52 1.05 22.91 -20.34
C VAL A 52 1.44 21.82 -19.35
N VAL A 53 2.39 22.15 -18.48
CA VAL A 53 2.67 21.37 -17.29
C VAL A 53 1.40 21.51 -16.46
N THR A 54 0.40 20.70 -16.76
CA THR A 54 -0.67 20.40 -15.85
C THR A 54 0.03 19.76 -14.66
N ILE A 55 0.44 20.61 -13.72
CA ILE A 55 0.82 20.16 -12.38
C ILE A 55 -0.47 19.56 -11.88
N ASN A 56 -0.56 18.23 -12.02
CA ASN A 56 -1.63 17.48 -11.42
C ASN A 56 -1.38 17.62 -9.91
N GLU A 57 -2.03 18.61 -9.30
CA GLU A 57 -1.91 18.95 -7.87
C GLU A 57 -2.36 17.81 -6.96
N THR A 58 -2.80 16.70 -7.53
CA THR A 58 -3.31 15.52 -6.84
C THR A 58 -2.25 14.51 -6.41
N LYS A 59 -0.95 14.76 -6.65
CA LYS A 59 0.08 13.87 -6.09
C LYS A 59 0.20 14.11 -4.59
N THR A 60 -0.28 13.14 -3.85
CA THR A 60 -0.03 13.03 -2.40
C THR A 60 1.46 13.26 -2.15
N SER A 61 1.82 14.08 -1.17
CA SER A 61 3.24 14.24 -0.84
C SER A 61 3.80 12.85 -0.50
N VAL A 62 5.02 12.57 -0.92
CA VAL A 62 5.66 11.26 -0.67
C VAL A 62 5.58 10.87 0.81
N ALA A 63 5.74 11.84 1.71
CA ALA A 63 5.64 11.62 3.14
C ALA A 63 4.23 11.16 3.56
N SER A 64 3.18 11.81 3.07
CA SER A 64 1.78 11.41 3.36
C SER A 64 1.48 10.02 2.82
N GLY A 65 1.95 9.70 1.61
CA GLY A 65 1.80 8.38 1.01
C GLY A 65 2.47 7.27 1.83
N VAL A 66 3.67 7.52 2.34
CA VAL A 66 4.39 6.57 3.21
C VAL A 66 3.64 6.34 4.52
N VAL A 67 3.15 7.39 5.16
CA VAL A 67 2.38 7.28 6.42
C VAL A 67 1.12 6.45 6.21
N MET A 68 0.37 6.72 5.14
CA MET A 68 -0.82 5.92 4.77
C MET A 68 -0.46 4.45 4.53
N LEU A 69 0.62 4.19 3.80
CA LEU A 69 1.09 2.83 3.50
C LEU A 69 1.48 2.08 4.78
N ILE A 70 2.20 2.73 5.70
CA ILE A 70 2.59 2.15 7.00
C ILE A 70 1.34 1.80 7.82
N SER A 71 0.32 2.65 7.83
CA SER A 71 -0.95 2.38 8.49
C SER A 71 -1.63 1.12 7.93
N LEU A 72 -1.71 1.00 6.60
CA LEU A 72 -2.29 -0.18 5.95
C LEU A 72 -1.44 -1.44 6.16
N LEU A 73 -0.12 -1.31 6.19
CA LEU A 73 0.79 -2.41 6.50
C LEU A 73 0.60 -2.91 7.93
N TYR A 74 0.38 -2.01 8.88
CA TYR A 74 0.03 -2.38 10.26
C TYR A 74 -1.25 -3.22 10.32
N VAL A 75 -2.27 -2.89 9.52
CA VAL A 75 -3.50 -3.69 9.41
C VAL A 75 -3.20 -5.11 8.94
N ILE A 76 -2.32 -5.27 7.94
CA ILE A 76 -1.96 -6.60 7.44
C ILE A 76 -1.17 -7.39 8.50
N MET A 77 -0.28 -6.74 9.26
CA MET A 77 0.47 -7.39 10.34
C MET A 77 -0.44 -7.94 11.44
N ASN A 78 -1.55 -7.26 11.73
CA ASN A 78 -2.52 -7.73 12.73
C ASN A 78 -3.17 -9.08 12.36
N ALA A 79 -3.14 -9.52 11.10
CA ALA A 79 -3.63 -10.85 10.71
C ALA A 79 -2.96 -11.98 11.51
N SER A 80 -1.66 -11.86 11.76
CA SER A 80 -0.91 -12.87 12.53
C SER A 80 -1.24 -12.88 14.01
N VAL A 81 -1.52 -11.69 14.58
CA VAL A 81 -1.93 -11.55 15.98
C VAL A 81 -3.32 -12.16 16.18
N ILE A 82 -4.27 -11.83 15.30
CA ILE A 82 -5.63 -12.37 15.33
C ILE A 82 -5.60 -13.90 15.17
N ALA A 83 -4.75 -14.44 14.28
CA ALA A 83 -4.58 -15.88 14.13
C ALA A 83 -4.07 -16.55 15.41
N SER A 84 -3.13 -15.89 16.09
CA SER A 84 -2.62 -16.34 17.39
C SER A 84 -3.73 -16.40 18.44
N ASP A 85 -4.59 -15.38 18.52
CA ASP A 85 -5.71 -15.32 19.44
C ASP A 85 -6.73 -16.45 19.17
N TRP A 86 -7.03 -16.69 17.90
CA TRP A 86 -7.92 -17.79 17.51
C TRP A 86 -7.36 -19.17 17.91
N ILE A 87 -6.05 -19.38 17.75
CA ILE A 87 -5.38 -20.61 18.18
C ILE A 87 -5.49 -20.73 19.72
N ASN A 88 -5.32 -19.63 20.46
CA ASN A 88 -5.49 -19.62 21.92
C ASN A 88 -6.93 -19.92 22.33
N PHE A 89 -7.94 -19.33 21.67
CA PHE A 89 -9.36 -19.64 21.92
C PHE A 89 -9.70 -21.10 21.65
N LYS A 90 -9.06 -21.71 20.63
CA LYS A 90 -9.19 -23.14 20.37
C LYS A 90 -8.60 -23.98 21.50
N LYS A 91 -7.41 -23.62 22.00
CA LYS A 91 -6.72 -24.34 23.09
C LYS A 91 -7.44 -24.22 24.44
N SER A 92 -7.98 -23.05 24.77
CA SER A 92 -8.70 -22.77 26.01
C SER A 92 -10.13 -23.30 26.02
N HIS A 93 -10.51 -24.09 25.01
CA HIS A 93 -11.86 -24.66 24.88
C HIS A 93 -13.01 -23.64 24.81
N VAL A 94 -12.72 -22.36 24.66
CA VAL A 94 -13.73 -21.29 24.48
C VAL A 94 -14.56 -21.57 23.23
N LEU A 95 -13.93 -21.97 22.13
CA LEU A 95 -14.62 -22.33 20.89
C LEU A 95 -15.52 -23.59 21.09
N LYS A 96 -15.12 -24.56 21.92
CA LYS A 96 -15.97 -25.71 22.20
C LYS A 96 -17.25 -25.33 22.94
N ARG A 97 -17.18 -24.37 23.86
CA ARG A 97 -18.37 -23.86 24.56
C ARG A 97 -19.31 -23.07 23.66
N SER A 98 -18.76 -22.33 22.70
CA SER A 98 -19.59 -21.59 21.74
C SER A 98 -20.27 -22.49 20.71
N VAL A 99 -19.68 -23.64 20.37
CA VAL A 99 -20.28 -24.66 19.48
C VAL A 99 -21.45 -25.42 20.12
N VAL A 100 -21.54 -25.44 21.43
CA VAL A 100 -22.72 -26.03 22.16
C VAL A 100 -23.95 -25.11 22.04
N SER A 101 -23.78 -23.85 21.61
CA SER A 101 -24.88 -22.94 21.24
C SER A 101 -25.62 -23.47 20.00
N PRO A 102 -26.93 -23.28 19.89
CA PRO A 102 -27.72 -23.72 18.73
C PRO A 102 -27.42 -22.95 17.41
N ARG A 103 -26.39 -22.12 17.40
CA ARG A 103 -25.94 -21.35 16.23
C ARG A 103 -25.00 -22.18 15.37
N SER A 104 -25.03 -21.95 14.06
CA SER A 104 -24.12 -22.60 13.11
C SER A 104 -22.67 -22.12 13.33
N ASN A 105 -21.70 -23.02 13.09
CA ASN A 105 -20.27 -22.69 13.20
C ASN A 105 -19.89 -21.52 12.27
N LEU A 106 -20.56 -21.37 11.13
CA LEU A 106 -20.35 -20.27 10.19
C LEU A 106 -20.80 -18.93 10.77
N GLU A 107 -21.95 -18.89 11.44
CA GLU A 107 -22.45 -17.65 12.08
C GLU A 107 -21.50 -17.18 13.19
N ILE A 108 -21.00 -18.09 14.00
CA ILE A 108 -20.03 -17.76 15.05
C ILE A 108 -18.74 -17.20 14.44
N THR A 109 -18.18 -17.89 13.44
CA THR A 109 -16.96 -17.43 12.76
C THR A 109 -17.15 -16.07 12.09
N LEU A 110 -18.27 -15.90 11.39
CA LEU A 110 -18.58 -14.63 10.68
C LEU A 110 -18.77 -13.49 11.68
N SER A 111 -19.41 -13.74 12.82
CA SER A 111 -19.59 -12.73 13.87
C SER A 111 -18.28 -12.26 14.46
N PHE A 112 -17.32 -13.18 14.69
CA PHE A 112 -15.97 -12.82 15.12
C PHE A 112 -15.22 -12.01 14.06
N LEU A 113 -15.26 -12.45 12.80
CA LEU A 113 -14.61 -11.71 11.71
C LEU A 113 -15.19 -10.30 11.54
N LEU A 114 -16.51 -10.17 11.65
CA LEU A 114 -17.19 -8.88 11.58
C LEU A 114 -16.81 -7.98 12.76
N ALA A 115 -16.72 -8.52 13.97
CA ALA A 115 -16.28 -7.77 15.15
C ALA A 115 -14.84 -7.25 14.98
N TYR A 116 -13.91 -8.09 14.48
CA TYR A 116 -12.54 -7.66 14.17
C TYR A 116 -12.51 -6.63 13.03
N PHE A 117 -13.33 -6.80 12.01
CA PHE A 117 -13.44 -5.81 10.92
C PHE A 117 -13.82 -4.43 11.45
N ILE A 118 -14.89 -4.36 12.23
CA ILE A 118 -15.39 -3.11 12.80
C ILE A 118 -14.34 -2.48 13.73
N PHE A 119 -13.76 -3.28 14.62
CA PHE A 119 -12.74 -2.83 15.56
C PHE A 119 -11.52 -2.24 14.82
N MET A 120 -10.93 -2.98 13.88
CA MET A 120 -9.79 -2.53 13.09
C MET A 120 -10.10 -1.30 12.26
N PHE A 121 -11.31 -1.23 11.70
CA PHE A 121 -11.74 -0.09 10.90
C PHE A 121 -11.80 1.17 11.77
N ILE A 122 -12.45 1.10 12.94
CA ILE A 122 -12.58 2.25 13.85
C ILE A 122 -11.22 2.70 14.35
N VAL A 123 -10.37 1.77 14.83
CA VAL A 123 -9.05 2.11 15.38
C VAL A 123 -8.17 2.79 14.33
N ASN A 124 -8.14 2.25 13.10
CA ASN A 124 -7.31 2.85 12.04
C ASN A 124 -7.87 4.18 11.54
N MET A 125 -9.20 4.36 11.51
CA MET A 125 -9.81 5.65 11.19
C MET A 125 -9.47 6.70 12.23
N ILE A 126 -9.52 6.37 13.52
CA ILE A 126 -9.12 7.28 14.60
C ILE A 126 -7.64 7.65 14.50
N MET A 127 -6.77 6.66 14.25
CA MET A 127 -5.34 6.87 14.10
C MET A 127 -5.04 7.82 12.92
N MET A 128 -5.68 7.60 11.78
CA MET A 128 -5.49 8.47 10.61
C MET A 128 -6.07 9.86 10.80
N ALA A 129 -7.21 9.97 11.49
CA ALA A 129 -7.76 11.28 11.85
C ALA A 129 -6.78 12.06 12.76
N ALA A 130 -6.18 11.40 13.75
CA ALA A 130 -5.15 12.02 14.58
C ALA A 130 -3.94 12.49 13.77
N MET A 131 -3.45 11.68 12.82
CA MET A 131 -2.34 12.06 11.92
C MET A 131 -2.70 13.22 10.99
N PHE A 132 -3.94 13.30 10.54
CA PHE A 132 -4.44 14.43 9.76
C PHE A 132 -4.45 15.73 10.59
N PHE A 133 -4.97 15.69 11.81
CA PHE A 133 -5.01 16.87 12.70
C PHE A 133 -3.61 17.33 13.15
N THR A 134 -2.63 16.45 13.22
CA THR A 134 -1.23 16.81 13.50
C THR A 134 -0.48 17.37 12.28
N GLY A 135 -1.11 17.40 11.11
CA GLY A 135 -0.50 17.90 9.87
C GLY A 135 0.50 16.91 9.23
N LEU A 136 0.61 15.69 9.74
CA LEU A 136 1.48 14.65 9.14
C LEU A 136 0.96 14.16 7.78
N VAL A 137 -0.36 14.24 7.56
CA VAL A 137 -1.02 13.83 6.31
C VAL A 137 -1.99 14.94 5.87
N PRO A 138 -1.49 16.11 5.43
CA PRO A 138 -2.35 17.26 5.11
C PRO A 138 -3.22 17.03 3.86
N GLU A 139 -2.73 16.24 2.90
CA GLU A 139 -3.37 16.02 1.60
C GLU A 139 -3.86 14.57 1.51
N MET A 140 -4.97 14.26 2.20
CA MET A 140 -5.53 12.91 2.20
C MET A 140 -6.91 12.90 1.52
N ASN A 141 -7.06 12.04 0.52
CA ASN A 141 -8.37 11.70 0.00
C ASN A 141 -9.02 10.64 0.92
N TRP A 142 -9.91 11.08 1.80
CA TRP A 142 -10.59 10.22 2.78
C TRP A 142 -11.36 9.08 2.12
N GLY A 143 -11.95 9.31 0.94
CA GLY A 143 -12.70 8.29 0.21
C GLY A 143 -11.79 7.15 -0.25
N VAL A 144 -10.65 7.49 -0.83
CA VAL A 144 -9.65 6.50 -1.29
C VAL A 144 -9.08 5.75 -0.10
N PHE A 145 -8.66 6.44 0.96
CA PHE A 145 -8.11 5.80 2.15
C PHE A 145 -9.11 4.84 2.80
N THR A 146 -10.35 5.27 3.01
CA THR A 146 -11.41 4.45 3.62
C THR A 146 -11.69 3.19 2.79
N GLY A 147 -11.74 3.32 1.47
CA GLY A 147 -11.89 2.19 0.56
C GLY A 147 -10.73 1.21 0.63
N LEU A 148 -9.49 1.72 0.59
CA LEU A 148 -8.29 0.90 0.71
C LEU A 148 -8.20 0.22 2.09
N LEU A 149 -8.55 0.93 3.16
CA LEU A 149 -8.58 0.40 4.52
C LEU A 149 -9.55 -0.79 4.61
N ALA A 150 -10.78 -0.62 4.12
CA ALA A 150 -11.77 -1.69 4.15
C ALA A 150 -11.29 -2.96 3.41
N VAL A 151 -10.72 -2.79 2.21
CA VAL A 151 -10.19 -3.91 1.41
C VAL A 151 -8.98 -4.55 2.10
N THR A 152 -8.10 -3.75 2.70
CA THR A 152 -6.93 -4.24 3.42
C THR A 152 -7.33 -5.03 4.67
N ILE A 153 -8.38 -4.62 5.38
CA ILE A 153 -8.91 -5.38 6.52
C ILE A 153 -9.48 -6.71 6.04
N ILE A 154 -10.25 -6.75 4.94
CA ILE A 154 -10.75 -8.00 4.36
C ILE A 154 -9.60 -8.93 4.00
N TYR A 155 -8.56 -8.41 3.34
CA TYR A 155 -7.36 -9.18 3.03
C TYR A 155 -6.68 -9.72 4.29
N SER A 156 -6.50 -8.89 5.32
CA SER A 156 -5.92 -9.27 6.61
C SER A 156 -6.73 -10.39 7.30
N LEU A 157 -8.05 -10.32 7.26
CA LEU A 157 -8.92 -11.36 7.83
C LEU A 157 -8.83 -12.70 7.06
N CYS A 158 -8.74 -12.66 5.74
CA CYS A 158 -8.51 -13.86 4.94
C CYS A 158 -7.13 -14.48 5.21
N LEU A 159 -6.10 -13.66 5.35
CA LEU A 159 -4.75 -14.07 5.72
C LEU A 159 -4.71 -14.65 7.14
N ASN A 160 -5.47 -14.07 8.08
CA ASN A 160 -5.67 -14.63 9.43
C ASN A 160 -6.23 -16.06 9.39
N LEU A 161 -7.29 -16.29 8.61
CA LEU A 161 -7.88 -17.62 8.45
C LEU A 161 -6.88 -18.62 7.85
N PHE A 162 -6.06 -18.17 6.91
CA PHE A 162 -4.98 -18.98 6.33
C PHE A 162 -3.94 -19.38 7.41
N PHE A 163 -3.44 -18.43 8.20
CA PHE A 163 -2.50 -18.73 9.28
C PHE A 163 -3.11 -19.63 10.36
N PHE A 164 -4.35 -19.38 10.76
CA PHE A 164 -5.06 -20.21 11.73
C PHE A 164 -5.18 -21.68 11.28
N ARG A 165 -5.34 -21.92 9.96
CA ARG A 165 -5.43 -23.27 9.41
C ARG A 165 -4.09 -24.00 9.36
N ILE A 166 -3.00 -23.27 9.10
CA ILE A 166 -1.67 -23.86 8.95
C ILE A 166 -0.99 -24.09 10.29
N PHE A 167 -1.07 -23.14 11.20
CA PHE A 167 -0.31 -23.16 12.44
C PHE A 167 -1.12 -23.74 13.60
N LYS A 168 -0.44 -24.59 14.39
CA LYS A 168 -1.01 -25.17 15.62
C LYS A 168 -0.58 -24.42 16.88
N SER A 169 0.48 -23.61 16.78
CA SER A 169 1.05 -22.84 17.89
C SER A 169 0.84 -21.35 17.66
N PRO A 170 0.37 -20.58 18.66
CA PRO A 170 0.17 -19.15 18.54
C PRO A 170 1.49 -18.42 18.26
N GLY A 171 2.59 -18.81 18.92
CA GLY A 171 3.89 -18.20 18.69
C GLY A 171 4.38 -18.38 17.24
N HIS A 172 4.22 -19.57 16.66
CA HIS A 172 4.59 -19.79 15.25
C HIS A 172 3.72 -18.99 14.30
N ALA A 173 2.41 -18.86 14.56
CA ALA A 173 1.52 -18.05 13.74
C ALA A 173 1.96 -16.58 13.71
N THR A 174 2.29 -16.01 14.87
CA THR A 174 2.74 -14.63 14.99
C THR A 174 4.10 -14.42 14.31
N THR A 175 5.10 -15.24 14.62
CA THR A 175 6.46 -15.09 14.07
C THR A 175 6.47 -15.24 12.55
N PHE A 176 5.84 -16.30 12.04
CA PHE A 176 5.76 -16.55 10.61
C PHE A 176 4.93 -15.48 9.88
N GLY A 177 3.85 -15.03 10.51
CA GLY A 177 3.01 -13.99 9.93
C GLY A 177 3.72 -12.66 9.81
N VAL A 178 4.47 -12.25 10.85
CA VAL A 178 5.30 -11.03 10.79
C VAL A 178 6.38 -11.15 9.71
N LEU A 179 7.10 -12.28 9.67
CA LEU A 179 8.13 -12.52 8.65
C LEU A 179 7.55 -12.50 7.23
N PHE A 180 6.37 -13.10 7.04
CA PHE A 180 5.67 -13.08 5.76
C PHE A 180 5.31 -11.67 5.31
N VAL A 181 4.75 -10.85 6.20
CA VAL A 181 4.39 -9.47 5.89
C VAL A 181 5.63 -8.62 5.62
N MET A 182 6.71 -8.80 6.40
CA MET A 182 7.98 -8.12 6.18
C MET A 182 8.60 -8.49 4.83
N LEU A 183 8.53 -9.75 4.43
CA LEU A 183 8.99 -10.20 3.12
C LEU A 183 8.18 -9.57 2.01
N MET A 184 6.85 -9.54 2.12
CA MET A 184 5.96 -8.88 1.15
C MET A 184 6.23 -7.37 1.08
N ALA A 185 6.53 -6.71 2.21
CA ALA A 185 6.92 -5.31 2.25
C ALA A 185 8.29 -5.08 1.59
N GLY A 186 9.26 -5.93 1.89
CA GLY A 186 10.61 -5.85 1.32
C GLY A 186 10.63 -6.04 -0.21
N ILE A 187 9.68 -6.76 -0.77
CA ILE A 187 9.51 -6.93 -2.21
C ILE A 187 8.67 -5.79 -2.81
N GLY A 188 7.56 -5.43 -2.15
CA GLY A 188 6.58 -4.48 -2.70
C GLY A 188 7.03 -3.04 -2.65
N MET A 189 7.65 -2.60 -1.55
CA MET A 189 8.07 -1.21 -1.36
C MET A 189 9.14 -0.74 -2.36
N PRO A 190 10.26 -1.45 -2.57
CA PRO A 190 11.29 -0.98 -3.50
C PRO A 190 10.77 -0.82 -4.93
N ALA A 191 9.92 -1.74 -5.37
CA ALA A 191 9.33 -1.68 -6.70
C ALA A 191 8.28 -0.56 -6.84
N ALA A 192 7.70 -0.12 -5.73
CA ALA A 192 6.71 0.95 -5.70
C ALA A 192 7.38 2.34 -5.71
N PHE A 193 8.52 2.51 -5.01
CA PHE A 193 9.19 3.80 -4.87
C PHE A 193 10.16 4.16 -6.01
N GLY A 194 10.52 3.23 -6.88
CA GLY A 194 11.43 3.55 -7.96
C GLY A 194 11.91 2.33 -8.78
N ASP A 195 12.82 2.61 -9.70
CA ASP A 195 13.43 1.60 -10.58
C ASP A 195 14.53 0.77 -9.88
N PHE A 196 14.39 0.53 -8.59
CA PHE A 196 15.29 -0.32 -7.84
C PHE A 196 15.11 -1.79 -8.25
N GLY A 197 15.96 -2.24 -9.14
CA GLY A 197 16.00 -3.64 -9.54
C GLY A 197 15.54 -3.89 -10.98
N GLY A 198 16.12 -4.93 -11.58
CA GLY A 198 15.81 -5.33 -12.95
C GLY A 198 14.35 -5.74 -13.13
N SER A 199 13.95 -5.96 -14.37
CA SER A 199 12.58 -6.32 -14.78
C SER A 199 11.97 -7.50 -13.99
N TRP A 200 12.77 -8.42 -13.48
CA TRP A 200 12.33 -9.55 -12.67
C TRP A 200 11.77 -9.15 -11.29
N LEU A 201 12.38 -8.15 -10.62
CA LEU A 201 11.91 -7.68 -9.31
C LEU A 201 10.52 -7.05 -9.42
N ARG A 202 10.28 -6.36 -10.52
CA ARG A 202 8.97 -5.77 -10.84
C ARG A 202 7.89 -6.85 -11.01
N LEU A 203 8.23 -7.97 -11.67
CA LEU A 203 7.31 -9.11 -11.81
C LEU A 203 6.95 -9.73 -10.46
N VAL A 204 7.94 -9.90 -9.57
CA VAL A 204 7.70 -10.45 -8.23
C VAL A 204 6.91 -9.48 -7.36
N ALA A 205 7.11 -8.18 -7.53
CA ALA A 205 6.38 -7.14 -6.77
C ALA A 205 4.86 -7.17 -7.04
N TYR A 206 4.41 -7.57 -8.21
CA TYR A 206 2.98 -7.72 -8.50
C TYR A 206 2.27 -8.76 -7.61
N ILE A 207 3.02 -9.69 -7.00
CA ILE A 207 2.48 -10.67 -6.05
C ILE A 207 2.29 -10.04 -4.67
N SER A 208 2.92 -8.89 -4.39
CA SER A 208 2.81 -8.21 -3.10
C SER A 208 1.58 -7.29 -3.06
N PRO A 209 0.70 -7.43 -2.05
CA PRO A 209 -0.42 -6.50 -1.87
C PRO A 209 0.06 -5.07 -1.60
N ILE A 210 1.24 -4.92 -1.01
CA ILE A 210 1.83 -3.64 -0.62
C ILE A 210 2.16 -2.79 -1.85
N TYR A 211 2.62 -3.40 -2.94
CA TYR A 211 2.81 -2.73 -4.23
C TYR A 211 1.51 -2.10 -4.73
N TRP A 212 0.41 -2.85 -4.69
CA TRP A 212 -0.90 -2.38 -5.16
C TRP A 212 -1.51 -1.31 -4.26
N LEU A 213 -1.31 -1.42 -2.94
CA LEU A 213 -1.72 -0.40 -1.99
C LEU A 213 -0.99 0.92 -2.25
N TYR A 214 0.34 0.87 -2.40
CA TYR A 214 1.11 2.06 -2.72
C TYR A 214 0.67 2.69 -4.03
N LYS A 215 0.51 1.89 -5.07
CA LYS A 215 0.06 2.35 -6.39
C LYS A 215 -1.30 3.07 -6.32
N SER A 216 -2.23 2.56 -5.51
CA SER A 216 -3.52 3.22 -5.28
C SER A 216 -3.39 4.54 -4.54
N ILE A 217 -2.49 4.62 -3.56
CA ILE A 217 -2.21 5.86 -2.83
C ILE A 217 -1.57 6.89 -3.75
N ASP A 218 -0.59 6.51 -4.56
CA ASP A 218 0.11 7.40 -5.49
C ASP A 218 -0.83 7.95 -6.58
N LEU A 219 -1.68 7.08 -7.15
CA LEU A 219 -2.63 7.45 -8.18
C LEU A 219 -3.93 8.06 -7.63
N GLN A 220 -4.12 8.10 -6.31
CA GLN A 220 -5.36 8.53 -5.65
C GLN A 220 -6.61 7.83 -6.20
N THR A 221 -6.45 6.56 -6.62
CA THR A 221 -7.52 5.75 -7.21
C THR A 221 -7.61 4.40 -6.52
N ILE A 222 -8.83 3.93 -6.33
CA ILE A 222 -9.08 2.62 -5.73
C ILE A 222 -8.88 1.50 -6.76
N PHE A 223 -9.25 1.74 -8.01
CA PHE A 223 -9.18 0.78 -9.10
C PHE A 223 -7.88 0.93 -9.91
N PRO A 224 -7.25 -0.14 -10.43
CA PRO A 224 -7.69 -1.56 -10.39
C PRO A 224 -7.22 -2.35 -9.16
N SER A 225 -6.44 -1.75 -8.26
CA SER A 225 -5.71 -2.42 -7.17
C SER A 225 -6.62 -3.22 -6.24
N VAL A 226 -7.85 -2.72 -5.99
CA VAL A 226 -8.85 -3.40 -5.14
C VAL A 226 -9.15 -4.80 -5.64
N TRP A 227 -9.35 -4.97 -6.95
CA TRP A 227 -9.66 -6.29 -7.51
C TRP A 227 -8.51 -7.27 -7.32
N VAL A 228 -7.28 -6.80 -7.47
CA VAL A 228 -6.09 -7.65 -7.28
C VAL A 228 -5.96 -8.07 -5.82
N ILE A 229 -6.13 -7.15 -4.88
CA ILE A 229 -6.04 -7.45 -3.45
C ILE A 229 -7.18 -8.39 -3.02
N LEU A 230 -8.41 -8.19 -3.52
CA LEU A 230 -9.53 -9.09 -3.25
C LEU A 230 -9.32 -10.48 -3.87
N ALA A 231 -8.74 -10.57 -5.06
CA ALA A 231 -8.36 -11.86 -5.65
C ALA A 231 -7.31 -12.58 -4.80
N MET A 232 -6.29 -11.88 -4.31
CA MET A 232 -5.31 -12.43 -3.36
C MET A 232 -5.98 -12.88 -2.05
N ALA A 233 -6.91 -12.09 -1.51
CA ALA A 233 -7.69 -12.46 -0.34
C ALA A 233 -8.50 -13.75 -0.57
N GLY A 234 -9.11 -13.89 -1.75
CA GLY A 234 -9.82 -15.10 -2.17
C GLY A 234 -8.92 -16.34 -2.20
N VAL A 235 -7.69 -16.21 -2.68
CA VAL A 235 -6.71 -17.31 -2.64
C VAL A 235 -6.42 -17.75 -1.20
N TYR A 236 -6.22 -16.82 -0.27
CA TYR A 236 -5.99 -17.16 1.14
C TYR A 236 -7.24 -17.73 1.81
N LEU A 237 -8.42 -17.28 1.42
CA LEU A 237 -9.68 -17.82 1.92
C LEU A 237 -9.86 -19.29 1.54
N THR A 238 -9.51 -19.67 0.33
CA THR A 238 -9.63 -21.06 -0.19
C THR A 238 -8.44 -21.93 0.20
N ALA A 239 -7.25 -21.34 0.36
CA ALA A 239 -6.05 -22.08 0.73
C ALA A 239 -6.21 -22.73 2.10
N GLY A 240 -6.01 -24.06 2.15
CA GLY A 240 -6.11 -24.84 3.39
C GLY A 240 -7.53 -25.25 3.80
N SER A 241 -8.57 -24.94 3.00
CA SER A 241 -9.94 -25.42 3.27
C SER A 241 -10.06 -26.94 3.29
N TYR A 242 -9.27 -27.63 2.50
CA TYR A 242 -9.20 -29.12 2.45
C TYR A 242 -8.82 -29.77 3.80
N ARG A 243 -8.15 -29.04 4.70
CA ARG A 243 -7.76 -29.58 6.01
C ARG A 243 -8.85 -29.47 7.09
N LEU A 244 -9.86 -28.63 6.89
CA LEU A 244 -10.92 -28.48 7.91
C LEU A 244 -11.76 -29.74 8.07
N GLU A 245 -12.07 -30.46 7.00
CA GLU A 245 -12.82 -31.72 7.08
C GLU A 245 -12.06 -32.82 7.81
N GLN A 246 -10.74 -32.93 7.62
CA GLN A 246 -9.92 -33.91 8.34
C GLN A 246 -9.77 -33.59 9.83
N TYR A 247 -9.85 -32.31 10.24
CA TYR A 247 -9.78 -31.93 11.66
C TYR A 247 -11.10 -32.18 12.43
N VAL A 248 -12.22 -32.23 11.70
CA VAL A 248 -13.53 -32.56 12.30
C VAL A 248 -13.73 -34.08 12.36
N GLN A 249 -13.15 -34.86 11.44
CA GLN A 249 -13.27 -36.33 11.41
C GLN A 249 -12.29 -37.08 12.31
N ASN A 250 -11.16 -36.50 12.71
CA ASN A 250 -10.23 -37.11 13.66
C ASN A 250 -10.60 -36.75 15.11
N LYS A 251 -11.66 -37.38 15.59
CA LYS A 251 -11.94 -37.59 16.99
C LYS A 251 -11.74 -39.05 17.32
#